data_a2fe7ea0e1c720c43fa4df0de7a592d9
#
_entry.id   a2fe7ea0e1c720c43fa4df0de7a592d9
#
_cell.length_a   1.000
_cell.length_b   1.000
_cell.length_c   1.000
_cell.angle_alpha   90.00
_cell.angle_beta   90.00
_cell.angle_gamma   90.00
#
_symmetry.space_group_name_H-M   'P 1'
#
loop_
_entity.id
_entity.type
_entity.pdbx_description
1 polymer ?
#
loop_
_entity_poly.entity_id
_entity_poly.type
_entity_poly.pdbx_seq_one_letter_code
_entity_poly.pdbx_strand_id
1 'polypeptide(L)'
;HLSDGVKLDNGGILIISVDRPVKDAHKYVFDLNHNDNLILSTALNLKEEGKKTVLVSKDINLRLKADVLGVESEDFGTQKGNIDELYSGRKVIELKNTALKKFEKERFLDVGELGEEPYPNEYITLADDLNPNYRFYGRFSKAKRGIVPLISMREGVWGIYPKNLEQKFAIDALLNDEVKLVSLAGKAGTGKTILALAAGLEMTISKEKYARLLVS
;
A
#
# COMPACT_ATOMS: atom_id res chain seq x y z
N HIS A 1 4.38 -19.97 31.59
CA HIS A 1 3.62 -18.72 31.46
C HIS A 1 4.44 -17.70 30.67
N LEU A 2 3.78 -16.79 29.89
CA LEU A 2 4.48 -15.77 29.11
C LEU A 2 5.21 -14.73 29.98
N SER A 3 4.84 -14.61 31.23
CA SER A 3 5.54 -13.81 32.27
C SER A 3 6.89 -14.39 32.67
N ASP A 4 7.07 -15.71 32.59
CA ASP A 4 8.28 -16.42 33.00
C ASP A 4 9.29 -16.58 31.84
N GLY A 5 8.84 -16.21 30.65
CA GLY A 5 9.59 -16.30 29.41
C GLY A 5 9.43 -17.62 28.65
N VAL A 6 9.19 -17.48 27.36
CA VAL A 6 9.09 -18.60 26.41
C VAL A 6 10.29 -18.57 25.46
N LYS A 7 11.03 -19.67 25.39
CA LYS A 7 12.13 -19.82 24.41
C LYS A 7 11.58 -19.86 22.99
N LEU A 8 12.20 -19.09 22.12
CA LEU A 8 11.94 -19.07 20.68
C LEU A 8 12.95 -19.98 19.95
N ASP A 9 12.62 -20.42 18.73
CA ASP A 9 13.46 -21.31 17.92
C ASP A 9 14.83 -20.72 17.58
N ASN A 10 14.93 -19.38 17.54
CA ASN A 10 16.17 -18.65 17.33
C ASN A 10 17.03 -18.46 18.59
N GLY A 11 16.65 -19.09 19.71
CA GLY A 11 17.37 -18.99 21.00
C GLY A 11 16.99 -17.78 21.85
N GLY A 12 16.15 -16.88 21.35
CA GLY A 12 15.61 -15.74 22.10
C GLY A 12 14.60 -16.18 23.16
N ILE A 13 14.27 -15.27 24.08
CA ILE A 13 13.23 -15.49 25.10
C ILE A 13 12.20 -14.38 24.95
N LEU A 14 10.94 -14.75 24.72
CA LEU A 14 9.80 -13.83 24.72
C LEU A 14 9.21 -13.71 26.13
N ILE A 15 9.17 -12.49 26.65
CA ILE A 15 8.58 -12.19 27.95
C ILE A 15 7.50 -11.11 27.76
N ILE A 16 6.32 -11.31 28.36
CA ILE A 16 5.30 -10.28 28.48
C ILE A 16 5.40 -9.67 29.87
N SER A 17 5.76 -8.37 29.92
CA SER A 17 5.81 -7.62 31.18
C SER A 17 4.47 -6.90 31.36
N VAL A 18 3.68 -7.34 32.35
CA VAL A 18 2.32 -6.81 32.55
C VAL A 18 2.28 -5.75 33.64
N ASP A 19 3.04 -5.86 34.73
CA ASP A 19 3.01 -4.95 35.85
C ASP A 19 4.43 -4.77 36.45
N ARG A 20 5.22 -3.86 35.90
CA ARG A 20 6.43 -3.43 36.58
C ARG A 20 6.19 -2.12 37.28
N PRO A 21 6.38 -2.05 38.62
CA PRO A 21 6.30 -0.78 39.33
C PRO A 21 7.29 0.21 38.74
N VAL A 22 6.79 1.39 38.41
CA VAL A 22 7.61 2.51 37.94
C VAL A 22 8.46 2.97 39.11
N LYS A 23 9.78 2.98 38.96
CA LYS A 23 10.69 3.56 39.98
C LYS A 23 10.42 5.05 40.09
N ASP A 24 10.46 5.56 41.33
CA ASP A 24 10.07 6.93 41.66
C ASP A 24 10.74 8.04 40.86
N ALA A 25 11.95 7.80 40.37
CA ALA A 25 12.71 8.74 39.52
C ALA A 25 11.99 9.14 38.23
N HIS A 26 11.10 8.30 37.72
CA HIS A 26 10.40 8.55 36.45
C HIS A 26 8.97 9.09 36.63
N LYS A 27 8.47 9.13 37.86
CA LYS A 27 7.12 9.60 38.17
C LYS A 27 6.82 11.04 37.78
N TYR A 28 7.86 11.89 37.77
CA TYR A 28 7.74 13.32 37.48
C TYR A 28 7.85 13.66 35.98
N VAL A 29 8.20 12.70 35.15
CA VAL A 29 8.46 12.93 33.72
C VAL A 29 7.31 12.43 32.86
N PHE A 30 6.45 11.52 33.36
CA PHE A 30 5.45 10.86 32.57
C PHE A 30 4.07 10.83 33.23
N ASP A 31 3.05 11.19 32.47
CA ASP A 31 1.68 10.80 32.76
C ASP A 31 1.52 9.31 32.47
N LEU A 32 1.44 8.48 33.51
CA LEU A 32 1.34 7.03 33.43
C LEU A 32 -0.03 6.54 32.90
N ASN A 33 -0.98 7.43 32.65
CA ASN A 33 -2.24 7.09 32.01
C ASN A 33 -2.09 6.83 30.50
N HIS A 34 -0.93 7.15 29.92
CA HIS A 34 -0.62 6.87 28.51
C HIS A 34 0.23 5.62 28.37
N ASN A 35 -0.21 4.69 27.50
CA ASN A 35 0.47 3.42 27.24
C ASN A 35 1.93 3.62 26.79
N ASP A 36 2.20 4.64 25.98
CA ASP A 36 3.55 4.99 25.52
C ASP A 36 4.51 5.25 26.67
N ASN A 37 4.04 5.96 27.71
CA ASN A 37 4.83 6.29 28.88
C ASN A 37 5.09 5.06 29.76
N LEU A 38 4.18 4.10 29.80
CA LEU A 38 4.40 2.82 30.47
C LEU A 38 5.47 1.98 29.74
N ILE A 39 5.47 1.97 28.39
CA ILE A 39 6.48 1.30 27.58
C ILE A 39 7.85 1.93 27.83
N LEU A 40 7.96 3.25 27.79
CA LEU A 40 9.19 3.98 28.05
C LEU A 40 9.71 3.73 29.46
N SER A 41 8.85 3.76 30.44
CA SER A 41 9.19 3.47 31.84
C SER A 41 9.74 2.05 32.02
N THR A 42 9.13 1.07 31.34
CA THR A 42 9.63 -0.31 31.36
C THR A 42 11.01 -0.41 30.75
N ALA A 43 11.26 0.26 29.61
CA ALA A 43 12.56 0.30 28.96
C ALA A 43 13.65 0.95 29.82
N LEU A 44 13.31 2.07 30.49
CA LEU A 44 14.19 2.74 31.42
C LEU A 44 14.56 1.88 32.62
N ASN A 45 13.57 1.22 33.25
CA ASN A 45 13.83 0.32 34.35
C ASN A 45 14.79 -0.82 33.96
N LEU A 46 14.61 -1.41 32.79
CA LEU A 46 15.49 -2.46 32.29
C LEU A 46 16.92 -1.94 32.08
N LYS A 47 17.09 -0.72 31.56
CA LYS A 47 18.38 -0.08 31.40
C LYS A 47 19.06 0.20 32.75
N GLU A 48 18.33 0.70 33.75
CA GLU A 48 18.83 0.92 35.10
C GLU A 48 19.23 -0.37 35.81
N GLU A 49 18.57 -1.49 35.48
CA GLU A 49 18.98 -2.84 35.93
C GLU A 49 20.29 -3.30 35.26
N GLY A 50 20.93 -2.47 34.44
CA GLY A 50 22.18 -2.80 33.72
C GLY A 50 22.00 -3.68 32.48
N LYS A 51 20.74 -3.86 32.00
CA LYS A 51 20.48 -4.63 30.81
C LYS A 51 20.66 -3.75 29.55
N LYS A 52 21.31 -4.33 28.52
CA LYS A 52 21.31 -3.68 27.19
C LYS A 52 19.87 -3.64 26.68
N THR A 53 19.31 -2.45 26.58
CA THR A 53 17.90 -2.24 26.25
C THR A 53 17.78 -1.42 24.98
N VAL A 54 16.99 -1.92 24.02
CA VAL A 54 16.63 -1.24 22.77
C VAL A 54 15.11 -1.20 22.68
N LEU A 55 14.55 -0.01 22.47
CA LEU A 55 13.12 0.18 22.23
C LEU A 55 12.85 0.03 20.74
N VAL A 56 12.04 -0.94 20.36
CA VAL A 56 11.64 -1.14 18.97
C VAL A 56 10.18 -0.71 18.77
N SER A 57 9.94 0.31 17.94
CA SER A 57 8.59 0.82 17.68
C SER A 57 8.48 1.48 16.31
N LYS A 58 7.27 1.42 15.69
CA LYS A 58 6.94 2.22 14.50
C LYS A 58 6.59 3.67 14.82
N ASP A 59 6.23 3.95 16.06
CA ASP A 59 5.86 5.31 16.48
C ASP A 59 7.12 6.17 16.62
N ILE A 60 7.22 7.17 15.74
CA ILE A 60 8.34 8.12 15.72
C ILE A 60 8.40 8.93 17.02
N ASN A 61 7.25 9.36 17.57
CA ASN A 61 7.21 10.16 18.78
C ASN A 61 7.70 9.38 19.99
N LEU A 62 7.32 8.09 20.06
CA LEU A 62 7.79 7.19 21.11
C LEU A 62 9.31 6.98 21.02
N ARG A 63 9.86 6.80 19.82
CA ARG A 63 11.32 6.68 19.63
C ARG A 63 12.07 7.96 20.00
N LEU A 64 11.59 9.12 19.56
CA LEU A 64 12.19 10.41 19.94
C LEU A 64 12.20 10.61 21.46
N LYS A 65 11.11 10.26 22.15
CA LYS A 65 11.07 10.31 23.62
C LYS A 65 12.08 9.35 24.24
N ALA A 66 12.23 8.14 23.69
CA ALA A 66 13.21 7.16 24.18
C ALA A 66 14.65 7.70 24.03
N ASP A 67 15.00 8.27 22.88
CA ASP A 67 16.31 8.84 22.60
C ASP A 67 16.64 10.00 23.54
N VAL A 68 15.68 10.91 23.80
CA VAL A 68 15.86 12.01 24.77
C VAL A 68 16.14 11.49 26.16
N LEU A 69 15.59 10.34 26.52
CA LEU A 69 15.80 9.67 27.81
C LEU A 69 17.01 8.73 27.81
N GLY A 70 17.75 8.72 26.69
CA GLY A 70 18.95 7.94 26.54
C GLY A 70 18.70 6.43 26.37
N VAL A 71 17.49 6.00 26.07
CA VAL A 71 17.18 4.61 25.67
C VAL A 71 17.38 4.51 24.17
N GLU A 72 18.27 3.62 23.74
CA GLU A 72 18.47 3.33 22.31
C GLU A 72 17.15 2.90 21.67
N SER A 73 16.81 3.48 20.50
CA SER A 73 15.56 3.14 19.82
C SER A 73 15.75 2.78 18.36
N GLU A 74 14.94 1.84 17.88
CA GLU A 74 14.96 1.36 16.49
C GLU A 74 13.56 1.33 15.89
N ASP A 75 13.49 1.48 14.56
CA ASP A 75 12.25 1.24 13.80
C ASP A 75 12.03 -0.26 13.62
N PHE A 76 10.83 -0.74 13.91
CA PHE A 76 10.40 -2.13 13.59
C PHE A 76 10.27 -2.34 12.07
N GLY A 77 11.06 -1.75 11.29
CA GLY A 77 10.95 -1.77 9.84
C GLY A 77 12.26 -2.13 9.15
N THR A 78 12.88 -3.26 9.50
CA THR A 78 14.05 -3.79 8.79
C THR A 78 13.78 -4.30 7.38
N GLN A 79 12.53 -4.31 6.98
CA GLN A 79 12.13 -4.42 5.58
C GLN A 79 11.11 -3.33 5.28
N LYS A 80 11.56 -2.09 5.14
CA LYS A 80 10.93 -1.22 4.14
C LYS A 80 11.19 -1.92 2.81
N GLY A 81 10.29 -2.81 2.41
CA GLY A 81 10.22 -3.18 1.01
C GLY A 81 10.23 -1.85 0.28
N ASN A 82 11.29 -1.61 -0.47
CA ASN A 82 11.42 -0.38 -1.25
C ASN A 82 10.15 -0.34 -2.10
N ILE A 83 9.28 0.65 -1.90
CA ILE A 83 8.03 0.76 -2.67
C ILE A 83 8.37 0.75 -4.17
N ASP A 84 9.56 1.23 -4.53
CA ASP A 84 10.08 1.24 -5.89
C ASP A 84 10.47 -0.17 -6.39
N GLU A 85 10.65 -1.15 -5.51
CA GLU A 85 10.92 -2.57 -5.84
C GLU A 85 9.64 -3.41 -5.90
N LEU A 86 8.50 -2.87 -5.44
CA LEU A 86 7.23 -3.56 -5.57
C LEU A 86 6.81 -3.61 -7.05
N TYR A 87 6.20 -4.72 -7.45
CA TYR A 87 5.57 -4.85 -8.75
C TYR A 87 4.60 -3.68 -8.98
N SER A 88 4.90 -2.88 -10.00
CA SER A 88 4.18 -1.62 -10.25
C SER A 88 2.76 -1.82 -10.79
N GLY A 89 2.40 -3.03 -11.21
CA GLY A 89 1.12 -3.34 -11.85
C GLY A 89 0.99 -2.74 -13.25
N ARG A 90 2.07 -2.21 -13.82
CA ARG A 90 2.07 -1.56 -15.14
C ARG A 90 3.35 -1.81 -15.93
N LYS A 91 3.22 -1.80 -17.26
CA LYS A 91 4.32 -1.98 -18.21
C LYS A 91 4.13 -1.11 -19.44
N VAL A 92 5.23 -0.77 -20.10
CA VAL A 92 5.23 -0.15 -21.41
C VAL A 92 5.64 -1.21 -22.43
N ILE A 93 4.87 -1.34 -23.51
CA ILE A 93 5.16 -2.22 -24.63
C ILE A 93 5.22 -1.38 -25.89
N GLU A 94 6.35 -1.43 -26.58
CA GLU A 94 6.56 -0.75 -27.86
C GLU A 94 6.06 -1.64 -28.98
N LEU A 95 5.24 -1.10 -29.85
CA LEU A 95 4.60 -1.80 -30.95
C LEU A 95 4.67 -0.98 -32.25
N LYS A 96 4.57 -1.66 -33.37
CA LYS A 96 4.42 -1.01 -34.66
C LYS A 96 3.08 -0.24 -34.73
N ASN A 97 3.11 0.89 -35.45
CA ASN A 97 1.94 1.75 -35.66
C ASN A 97 0.70 0.98 -36.13
N THR A 98 0.88 -0.08 -36.92
CA THR A 98 -0.22 -0.93 -37.40
C THR A 98 -1.00 -1.60 -36.27
N ALA A 99 -0.33 -2.11 -35.24
CA ALA A 99 -0.95 -2.73 -34.07
C ALA A 99 -1.68 -1.69 -33.24
N LEU A 100 -1.11 -0.50 -33.06
CA LEU A 100 -1.76 0.61 -32.35
C LEU A 100 -3.03 1.10 -33.05
N LYS A 101 -3.01 1.25 -34.38
CA LYS A 101 -4.20 1.60 -35.16
C LYS A 101 -5.28 0.51 -35.09
N LYS A 102 -4.88 -0.76 -35.04
CA LYS A 102 -5.80 -1.88 -34.83
C LYS A 102 -6.45 -1.76 -33.46
N PHE A 103 -5.67 -1.56 -32.39
CA PHE A 103 -6.21 -1.34 -31.04
C PHE A 103 -7.16 -0.15 -30.94
N GLU A 104 -6.81 0.96 -31.59
CA GLU A 104 -7.67 2.16 -31.64
C GLU A 104 -9.04 1.86 -32.28
N LYS A 105 -9.05 1.13 -33.38
CA LYS A 105 -10.26 0.79 -34.15
C LYS A 105 -11.08 -0.31 -33.48
N GLU A 106 -10.44 -1.42 -33.12
CA GLU A 106 -11.11 -2.63 -32.64
C GLU A 106 -11.33 -2.63 -31.13
N ARG A 107 -10.67 -1.71 -30.40
CA ARG A 107 -10.71 -1.64 -28.92
C ARG A 107 -10.28 -2.95 -28.26
N PHE A 108 -9.41 -3.68 -28.96
CA PHE A 108 -8.83 -4.95 -28.51
C PHE A 108 -7.52 -5.22 -29.26
N LEU A 109 -6.56 -5.82 -28.55
CA LEU A 109 -5.31 -6.31 -29.13
C LEU A 109 -5.00 -7.69 -28.54
N ASP A 110 -4.88 -8.69 -29.41
CA ASP A 110 -4.57 -10.06 -29.00
C ASP A 110 -3.18 -10.16 -28.36
N VAL A 111 -3.04 -11.04 -27.36
CA VAL A 111 -1.76 -11.24 -26.63
C VAL A 111 -0.64 -11.68 -27.57
N GLY A 112 -0.94 -12.42 -28.63
CA GLY A 112 0.04 -12.85 -29.62
C GLY A 112 0.73 -11.69 -30.38
N GLU A 113 0.14 -10.49 -30.38
CA GLU A 113 0.72 -9.29 -30.98
C GLU A 113 1.68 -8.53 -30.05
N LEU A 114 1.76 -8.92 -28.76
CA LEU A 114 2.56 -8.21 -27.76
C LEU A 114 4.02 -8.72 -27.67
N GLY A 115 4.30 -9.92 -28.19
CA GLY A 115 5.60 -10.58 -28.04
C GLY A 115 5.87 -11.19 -26.65
N GLU A 116 5.04 -10.90 -25.68
CA GLU A 116 5.09 -11.43 -24.33
C GLU A 116 3.71 -11.47 -23.70
N GLU A 117 3.48 -12.33 -22.71
CA GLU A 117 2.20 -12.39 -22.00
C GLU A 117 2.29 -11.56 -20.70
N PRO A 118 1.49 -10.47 -20.57
CA PRO A 118 1.43 -9.69 -19.33
C PRO A 118 0.79 -10.47 -18.18
N TYR A 119 1.00 -10.01 -16.95
CA TYR A 119 0.27 -10.56 -15.80
C TYR A 119 -1.22 -10.21 -15.85
N PRO A 120 -2.09 -11.08 -15.32
CA PRO A 120 -3.52 -10.78 -15.23
C PRO A 120 -3.80 -9.43 -14.59
N ASN A 121 -4.62 -8.61 -15.24
CA ASN A 121 -4.95 -7.24 -14.85
C ASN A 121 -3.77 -6.24 -14.86
N GLU A 122 -2.64 -6.60 -15.43
CA GLU A 122 -1.54 -5.64 -15.66
C GLU A 122 -1.97 -4.52 -16.59
N TYR A 123 -1.62 -3.29 -16.24
CA TYR A 123 -1.89 -2.12 -17.06
C TYR A 123 -0.78 -1.90 -18.07
N ILE A 124 -1.17 -1.75 -19.34
CA ILE A 124 -0.22 -1.65 -20.44
C ILE A 124 -0.33 -0.27 -21.09
N THR A 125 0.81 0.40 -21.21
CA THR A 125 0.98 1.51 -22.13
C THR A 125 1.50 0.96 -23.43
N LEU A 126 0.67 0.98 -24.47
CA LEU A 126 1.04 0.63 -25.84
C LEU A 126 1.62 1.88 -26.49
N ALA A 127 2.89 1.89 -26.81
CA ALA A 127 3.59 3.02 -27.41
C ALA A 127 4.05 2.66 -28.84
N ASP A 128 4.03 3.65 -29.73
CA ASP A 128 4.58 3.50 -31.07
C ASP A 128 6.11 3.46 -31.02
N ASP A 129 6.72 2.50 -31.68
CA ASP A 129 8.17 2.28 -31.72
C ASP A 129 8.95 3.44 -32.35
N LEU A 130 8.31 4.22 -33.25
CA LEU A 130 8.90 5.37 -33.95
C LEU A 130 8.43 6.72 -33.34
N ASN A 131 7.26 6.75 -32.69
CA ASN A 131 6.71 7.96 -32.10
C ASN A 131 6.15 7.69 -30.69
N PRO A 132 6.95 7.73 -29.62
CA PRO A 132 6.52 7.42 -28.27
C PRO A 132 5.36 8.28 -27.72
N ASN A 133 5.04 9.41 -28.39
CA ASN A 133 3.90 10.24 -28.02
C ASN A 133 2.56 9.69 -28.54
N TYR A 134 2.58 8.84 -29.58
CA TYR A 134 1.41 8.12 -30.04
C TYR A 134 1.26 6.86 -29.20
N ARG A 135 0.39 6.92 -28.21
CA ARG A 135 0.23 5.86 -27.20
C ARG A 135 -1.21 5.63 -26.80
N PHE A 136 -1.53 4.40 -26.43
CA PHE A 136 -2.79 4.00 -25.87
C PHE A 136 -2.59 3.31 -24.52
N TYR A 137 -3.65 3.25 -23.73
CA TYR A 137 -3.64 2.62 -22.42
C TYR A 137 -4.70 1.55 -22.37
N GLY A 138 -4.35 0.41 -21.82
CA GLY A 138 -5.25 -0.72 -21.67
C GLY A 138 -4.87 -1.57 -20.48
N ARG A 139 -5.65 -2.60 -20.25
CA ARG A 139 -5.45 -3.61 -19.22
C ARG A 139 -5.44 -4.99 -19.85
N PHE A 140 -4.52 -5.85 -19.44
CA PHE A 140 -4.51 -7.23 -19.88
C PHE A 140 -5.67 -8.01 -19.26
N SER A 141 -6.56 -8.52 -20.07
CA SER A 141 -7.63 -9.42 -19.69
C SER A 141 -7.23 -10.86 -19.99
N LYS A 142 -6.99 -11.66 -18.95
CA LYS A 142 -6.67 -13.08 -19.10
C LYS A 142 -7.84 -13.84 -19.76
N ALA A 143 -9.08 -13.50 -19.41
CA ALA A 143 -10.28 -14.14 -19.98
C ALA A 143 -10.40 -13.91 -21.48
N LYS A 144 -10.06 -12.69 -21.97
CA LYS A 144 -10.10 -12.34 -23.40
C LYS A 144 -8.78 -12.62 -24.11
N ARG A 145 -7.71 -12.95 -23.37
CA ARG A 145 -6.37 -13.18 -23.89
C ARG A 145 -5.84 -11.98 -24.70
N GLY A 146 -6.01 -10.78 -24.19
CA GLY A 146 -5.57 -9.58 -24.88
C GLY A 146 -5.75 -8.31 -24.08
N ILE A 147 -5.30 -7.20 -24.67
CA ILE A 147 -5.43 -5.88 -24.09
C ILE A 147 -6.82 -5.32 -24.39
N VAL A 148 -7.51 -4.89 -23.35
CA VAL A 148 -8.77 -4.16 -23.42
C VAL A 148 -8.56 -2.70 -23.01
N PRO A 149 -9.30 -1.74 -23.58
CA PRO A 149 -9.17 -0.34 -23.20
C PRO A 149 -9.65 -0.11 -21.76
N LEU A 150 -9.16 0.97 -21.16
CA LEU A 150 -9.66 1.42 -19.86
C LEU A 150 -11.14 1.82 -19.95
N ILE A 151 -11.83 1.73 -18.82
CA ILE A 151 -13.19 2.26 -18.66
C ILE A 151 -13.20 3.76 -18.98
N SER A 152 -14.22 4.21 -19.69
CA SER A 152 -14.38 5.64 -19.99
C SER A 152 -14.64 6.44 -18.71
N MET A 153 -13.88 7.52 -18.53
CA MET A 153 -13.96 8.40 -17.35
C MET A 153 -14.27 9.84 -17.75
N ARG A 154 -15.04 10.02 -18.86
CA ARG A 154 -15.34 11.36 -19.40
C ARG A 154 -16.10 12.23 -18.42
N GLU A 155 -17.00 11.65 -17.64
CA GLU A 155 -17.83 12.36 -16.65
C GLU A 155 -17.24 12.30 -15.24
N GLY A 156 -16.02 11.76 -15.10
CA GLY A 156 -15.43 11.47 -13.80
C GLY A 156 -16.07 10.25 -13.15
N VAL A 157 -15.69 9.98 -11.91
CA VAL A 157 -16.28 8.92 -11.05
C VAL A 157 -16.71 9.60 -9.77
N TRP A 158 -18.01 9.64 -9.54
CA TRP A 158 -18.59 10.40 -8.43
C TRP A 158 -18.08 11.85 -8.35
N GLY A 159 -17.97 12.52 -9.52
CA GLY A 159 -17.42 13.88 -9.63
C GLY A 159 -15.91 14.02 -9.45
N ILE A 160 -15.19 12.90 -9.27
CA ILE A 160 -13.72 12.90 -9.15
C ILE A 160 -13.10 12.54 -10.50
N TYR A 161 -12.21 13.41 -10.97
CA TYR A 161 -11.47 13.23 -12.22
C TYR A 161 -10.04 12.79 -11.92
N PRO A 162 -9.53 11.73 -12.56
CA PRO A 162 -8.15 11.31 -12.39
C PRO A 162 -7.19 12.37 -12.96
N LYS A 163 -6.21 12.77 -12.16
CA LYS A 163 -5.23 13.82 -12.53
C LYS A 163 -4.00 13.28 -13.24
N ASN A 164 -3.74 11.98 -13.12
CA ASN A 164 -2.59 11.30 -13.73
C ASN A 164 -2.96 9.89 -14.18
N LEU A 165 -2.00 9.22 -14.82
CA LEU A 165 -2.21 7.89 -15.38
C LEU A 165 -2.43 6.82 -14.31
N GLU A 166 -1.70 6.89 -13.21
CA GLU A 166 -1.83 5.96 -12.09
C GLU A 166 -3.23 6.02 -11.47
N GLN A 167 -3.79 7.21 -11.33
CA GLN A 167 -5.16 7.38 -10.85
C GLN A 167 -6.20 6.84 -11.86
N LYS A 168 -5.94 6.93 -13.18
CA LYS A 168 -6.78 6.30 -14.20
C LYS A 168 -6.78 4.78 -14.06
N PHE A 169 -5.61 4.18 -13.87
CA PHE A 169 -5.47 2.75 -13.66
C PHE A 169 -6.16 2.30 -12.35
N ALA A 170 -5.96 3.07 -11.28
CA ALA A 170 -6.62 2.79 -10.00
C ALA A 170 -8.14 2.78 -10.11
N ILE A 171 -8.72 3.79 -10.77
CA ILE A 171 -10.18 3.87 -10.99
C ILE A 171 -10.66 2.70 -11.87
N ASP A 172 -9.94 2.39 -12.95
CA ASP A 172 -10.30 1.25 -13.81
C ASP A 172 -10.33 -0.06 -13.03
N ALA A 173 -9.33 -0.30 -12.17
CA ALA A 173 -9.28 -1.48 -11.32
C ALA A 173 -10.44 -1.53 -10.31
N LEU A 174 -10.72 -0.40 -9.65
CA LEU A 174 -11.77 -0.28 -8.63
C LEU A 174 -13.19 -0.44 -9.20
N LEU A 175 -13.41 -0.02 -10.45
CA LEU A 175 -14.70 -0.12 -11.12
C LEU A 175 -14.88 -1.46 -11.88
N ASN A 176 -13.86 -2.29 -11.93
CA ASN A 176 -13.91 -3.57 -12.62
C ASN A 176 -14.43 -4.69 -11.71
N ASP A 177 -15.60 -5.21 -12.00
CA ASP A 177 -16.25 -6.27 -11.21
C ASP A 177 -15.48 -7.60 -11.19
N GLU A 178 -14.63 -7.86 -12.16
CA GLU A 178 -13.80 -9.06 -12.22
C GLU A 178 -12.65 -9.00 -11.19
N VAL A 179 -12.23 -7.80 -10.80
CA VAL A 179 -11.16 -7.60 -9.83
C VAL A 179 -11.74 -7.53 -8.42
N LYS A 180 -11.50 -8.55 -7.62
CA LYS A 180 -12.10 -8.68 -6.27
C LYS A 180 -11.28 -8.02 -5.17
N LEU A 181 -10.01 -7.77 -5.40
CA LEU A 181 -9.11 -7.11 -4.44
C LEU A 181 -8.23 -6.12 -5.18
N VAL A 182 -8.22 -4.87 -4.72
CA VAL A 182 -7.35 -3.81 -5.24
C VAL A 182 -6.52 -3.24 -4.10
N SER A 183 -5.21 -3.26 -4.26
CA SER A 183 -4.27 -2.61 -3.32
C SER A 183 -3.72 -1.33 -3.94
N LEU A 184 -3.91 -0.19 -3.27
CA LEU A 184 -3.39 1.10 -3.69
C LEU A 184 -2.19 1.49 -2.83
N ALA A 185 -0.98 1.29 -3.34
CA ALA A 185 0.26 1.69 -2.70
C ALA A 185 0.72 3.06 -3.22
N GLY A 186 1.36 3.85 -2.36
CA GLY A 186 1.91 5.16 -2.74
C GLY A 186 2.02 6.12 -1.56
N LYS A 187 2.72 7.24 -1.77
CA LYS A 187 2.96 8.28 -0.76
C LYS A 187 1.66 8.89 -0.23
N ALA A 188 1.69 9.48 0.96
CA ALA A 188 0.58 10.24 1.50
C ALA A 188 0.17 11.37 0.54
N GLY A 189 -1.12 11.72 0.49
CA GLY A 189 -1.63 12.81 -0.36
C GLY A 189 -1.80 12.48 -1.84
N THR A 190 -1.54 11.25 -2.30
CA THR A 190 -1.68 10.84 -3.72
C THR A 190 -3.13 10.51 -4.15
N GLY A 191 -4.10 10.71 -3.27
CA GLY A 191 -5.52 10.55 -3.60
C GLY A 191 -6.10 9.15 -3.47
N LYS A 192 -5.35 8.18 -2.90
CA LYS A 192 -5.79 6.77 -2.78
C LYS A 192 -7.17 6.61 -2.16
N THR A 193 -7.37 7.17 -0.99
CA THR A 193 -8.62 7.05 -0.24
C THR A 193 -9.79 7.69 -0.98
N ILE A 194 -9.60 8.87 -1.56
CA ILE A 194 -10.67 9.55 -2.29
C ILE A 194 -11.08 8.80 -3.55
N LEU A 195 -10.14 8.17 -4.26
CA LEU A 195 -10.44 7.34 -5.42
C LEU A 195 -11.21 6.07 -5.02
N ALA A 196 -10.82 5.42 -3.93
CA ALA A 196 -11.51 4.25 -3.41
C ALA A 196 -12.95 4.58 -2.98
N LEU A 197 -13.14 5.69 -2.27
CA LEU A 197 -14.48 6.17 -1.87
C LEU A 197 -15.34 6.54 -3.07
N ALA A 198 -14.79 7.29 -4.03
CA ALA A 198 -15.52 7.69 -5.24
C ALA A 198 -15.98 6.46 -6.05
N ALA A 199 -15.09 5.47 -6.23
CA ALA A 199 -15.45 4.23 -6.91
C ALA A 199 -16.51 3.43 -6.13
N GLY A 200 -16.36 3.34 -4.80
CA GLY A 200 -17.34 2.68 -3.94
C GLY A 200 -18.72 3.32 -4.01
N LEU A 201 -18.80 4.64 -3.95
CA LEU A 201 -20.06 5.39 -4.09
C LEU A 201 -20.66 5.25 -5.49
N GLU A 202 -19.84 5.29 -6.52
CA GLU A 202 -20.27 5.04 -7.91
C GLU A 202 -20.91 3.66 -8.06
N MET A 203 -20.30 2.64 -7.47
CA MET A 203 -20.77 1.26 -7.59
C MET A 203 -21.99 0.96 -6.71
N THR A 204 -22.17 1.70 -5.60
CA THR A 204 -23.31 1.49 -4.68
C THR A 204 -24.50 2.39 -4.98
N ILE A 205 -24.26 3.68 -5.28
CA ILE A 205 -25.34 4.66 -5.43
C ILE A 205 -25.68 4.89 -6.91
N SER A 206 -24.67 5.16 -7.77
CA SER A 206 -24.96 5.47 -9.18
C SER A 206 -25.31 4.24 -10.01
N LYS A 207 -24.58 3.14 -9.77
CA LYS A 207 -24.75 1.88 -10.55
C LYS A 207 -25.57 0.83 -9.84
N GLU A 208 -25.88 0.99 -8.57
CA GLU A 208 -26.67 0.06 -7.74
C GLU A 208 -26.17 -1.41 -7.80
N LYS A 209 -24.86 -1.60 -8.07
CA LYS A 209 -24.27 -2.95 -8.19
C LYS A 209 -24.04 -3.61 -6.84
N TYR A 210 -23.78 -2.83 -5.81
CA TYR A 210 -23.58 -3.31 -4.44
C TYR A 210 -24.56 -2.64 -3.50
N ALA A 211 -25.04 -3.40 -2.53
CA ALA A 211 -26.05 -2.91 -1.57
C ALA A 211 -25.49 -1.85 -0.62
N ARG A 212 -24.19 -1.87 -0.34
CA ARG A 212 -23.56 -0.93 0.61
C ARG A 212 -22.04 -0.85 0.42
N LEU A 213 -21.46 0.29 0.77
CA LEU A 213 -20.05 0.54 0.95
C LEU A 213 -19.72 0.43 2.44
N LEU A 214 -18.72 -0.37 2.81
CA LEU A 214 -18.18 -0.45 4.16
C LEU A 214 -16.80 0.21 4.18
N VAL A 215 -16.56 1.08 5.16
CA VAL A 215 -15.29 1.78 5.37
C VAL A 215 -14.86 1.53 6.81
N SER A 216 -13.59 1.14 7.02
CA SER A 216 -13.00 0.88 8.34
C SER A 216 -11.75 1.71 8.56
#